data_5a2fb2505d38b86c0c091718946bd413
#
_entry.id   5a2fb2505d38b86c0c091718946bd413
#
_cell.length_a   1.000
_cell.length_b   1.000
_cell.length_c   1.000
_cell.angle_alpha   90.00
_cell.angle_beta   90.00
_cell.angle_gamma   90.00
#
_symmetry.space_group_name_H-M   'P 1'
#
loop_
_entity.id
_entity.type
_entity.pdbx_description
1 polymer ?
#
loop_
_entity_poly.entity_id
_entity_poly.type
_entity_poly.pdbx_seq_one_letter_code
_entity_poly.pdbx_strand_id
1 'polypeptide(L)'
;MSVPVNVGHARPLAAVALLILLFAVLCVPRPAEADLRVTASIAPLHSLAAQVMAGAGAPRLLIPAGTSPHGFALSPSQAGMLAEAEVVFWIGDGLESALVKPITTLAKAARVIALSRAPGLVRLPVRHLGDDDHGHDHGHDHGQGANADDPHYWLDPENAKAMLAAIADTLAAADPARKDLYGRNAAAAQAGIDALTADFKGRLAPLKDRPFIVFHDAYQYLEHRFGLAARGILAIDPDRPAGARHIAALRARMVKLNAACLFTEPQFPSRLTAALIEGTQARIGVLDPLGTEFTPGPDLYGNMMTANLRAFEDCLGGKS
;
A
#
# COMPACT_ATOMS: atom_id res chain seq x y z
N MET A 1 23.53 -89.30 32.64
CA MET A 1 24.03 -87.98 33.11
C MET A 1 23.82 -86.96 32.00
N SER A 2 22.74 -86.20 32.05
CA SER A 2 22.39 -85.20 31.05
C SER A 2 22.65 -83.82 31.65
N VAL A 3 23.49 -83.02 30.98
CA VAL A 3 23.82 -81.65 31.35
C VAL A 3 22.78 -80.71 30.69
N PRO A 4 22.12 -79.84 31.43
CA PRO A 4 21.20 -78.86 30.80
C PRO A 4 21.99 -77.70 30.20
N VAL A 5 21.69 -77.31 28.90
CA VAL A 5 22.18 -76.12 28.20
C VAL A 5 21.33 -74.93 28.65
N ASN A 6 21.97 -73.96 29.27
CA ASN A 6 21.36 -72.74 29.72
C ASN A 6 21.39 -71.72 28.57
N VAL A 7 20.24 -71.45 27.89
CA VAL A 7 20.09 -70.45 26.85
C VAL A 7 19.83 -69.09 27.51
N GLY A 8 20.86 -68.29 27.64
CA GLY A 8 20.77 -66.93 28.18
C GLY A 8 19.91 -66.01 27.25
N HIS A 9 18.76 -65.60 27.79
CA HIS A 9 17.91 -64.62 27.16
C HIS A 9 18.56 -63.25 27.26
N ALA A 10 19.20 -62.76 26.13
CA ALA A 10 19.71 -61.41 26.03
C ALA A 10 18.52 -60.41 26.09
N ARG A 11 18.59 -59.51 27.04
CA ARG A 11 17.53 -58.60 27.46
C ARG A 11 17.20 -57.52 26.36
N PRO A 12 15.91 -57.18 26.11
CA PRO A 12 15.48 -56.19 25.16
C PRO A 12 15.72 -54.73 25.61
N LEU A 13 16.44 -54.51 26.72
CA LEU A 13 16.71 -53.21 27.32
C LEU A 13 17.57 -52.28 26.41
N ALA A 14 18.47 -52.83 25.60
CA ALA A 14 19.32 -52.05 24.70
C ALA A 14 18.54 -51.46 23.51
N ALA A 15 17.53 -52.16 22.99
CA ALA A 15 16.68 -51.70 21.91
C ALA A 15 15.73 -50.57 22.35
N VAL A 16 15.21 -50.65 23.57
CA VAL A 16 14.34 -49.60 24.15
C VAL A 16 15.15 -48.33 24.45
N ALA A 17 16.38 -48.46 24.98
CA ALA A 17 17.26 -47.32 25.22
C ALA A 17 17.64 -46.58 23.89
N LEU A 18 17.87 -47.32 22.80
CA LEU A 18 18.18 -46.74 21.49
C LEU A 18 16.99 -46.03 20.89
N LEU A 19 15.76 -46.55 21.05
CA LEU A 19 14.52 -45.86 20.58
C LEU A 19 14.24 -44.57 21.36
N ILE A 20 14.48 -44.55 22.67
CA ILE A 20 14.31 -43.36 23.51
C ILE A 20 15.34 -42.27 23.14
N LEU A 21 16.59 -42.68 22.85
CA LEU A 21 17.61 -41.73 22.39
C LEU A 21 17.28 -41.15 21.00
N LEU A 22 16.74 -41.95 20.08
CA LEU A 22 16.33 -41.51 18.77
C LEU A 22 15.14 -40.54 18.85
N PHE A 23 14.20 -40.75 19.76
CA PHE A 23 13.05 -39.87 19.99
C PHE A 23 13.43 -38.56 20.67
N ALA A 24 14.44 -38.59 21.57
CA ALA A 24 14.94 -37.37 22.23
C ALA A 24 15.69 -36.44 21.28
N VAL A 25 16.34 -36.94 20.22
CA VAL A 25 17.00 -36.14 19.19
C VAL A 25 15.98 -35.45 18.27
N LEU A 26 14.78 -36.04 18.10
CA LEU A 26 13.69 -35.42 17.28
C LEU A 26 12.91 -34.32 18.02
N CYS A 27 13.05 -34.24 19.37
CA CYS A 27 12.38 -33.25 20.21
C CYS A 27 13.29 -32.10 20.65
N VAL A 28 14.43 -31.85 19.99
CA VAL A 28 15.20 -30.62 20.25
C VAL A 28 14.34 -29.46 19.80
N PRO A 29 13.84 -28.58 20.71
CA PRO A 29 13.13 -27.38 20.28
C PRO A 29 14.07 -26.57 19.41
N ARG A 30 13.70 -26.39 18.12
CA ARG A 30 14.39 -25.43 17.28
C ARG A 30 14.31 -24.09 18.01
N PRO A 31 15.43 -23.37 18.19
CA PRO A 31 15.34 -22.01 18.71
C PRO A 31 14.28 -21.29 17.89
N ALA A 32 13.32 -20.64 18.56
CA ALA A 32 12.37 -19.77 17.88
C ALA A 32 13.21 -18.70 17.18
N GLU A 33 13.30 -18.81 15.87
CA GLU A 33 13.99 -17.82 15.06
C GLU A 33 13.20 -16.51 15.25
N ALA A 34 13.89 -15.48 15.75
CA ALA A 34 13.24 -14.20 16.02
C ALA A 34 12.59 -13.68 14.72
N ASP A 35 11.35 -13.21 14.81
CA ASP A 35 10.66 -12.65 13.66
C ASP A 35 11.41 -11.44 13.12
N LEU A 36 11.55 -11.39 11.80
CA LEU A 36 12.21 -10.29 11.09
C LEU A 36 11.49 -8.96 11.39
N ARG A 37 12.23 -7.96 11.85
CA ARG A 37 11.67 -6.63 12.16
C ARG A 37 11.50 -5.82 10.88
N VAL A 38 10.30 -5.92 10.30
CA VAL A 38 9.90 -5.22 9.09
C VAL A 38 9.10 -3.98 9.44
N THR A 39 9.40 -2.86 8.79
CA THR A 39 8.65 -1.60 8.91
C THR A 39 8.17 -1.16 7.52
N ALA A 40 6.89 -0.83 7.39
CA ALA A 40 6.33 -0.26 6.17
C ALA A 40 5.86 1.18 6.44
N SER A 41 6.07 2.07 5.49
CA SER A 41 5.81 3.50 5.70
C SER A 41 4.31 3.81 5.80
N ILE A 42 3.49 3.40 4.86
CA ILE A 42 2.06 3.68 4.76
C ILE A 42 1.20 2.42 4.88
N ALA A 43 -0.07 2.58 5.25
CA ALA A 43 -0.98 1.47 5.50
C ALA A 43 -1.17 0.51 4.29
N PRO A 44 -1.27 0.97 3.03
CA PRO A 44 -1.32 0.07 1.88
C PRO A 44 -0.09 -0.82 1.76
N LEU A 45 1.12 -0.27 1.92
CA LEU A 45 2.36 -1.04 1.88
C LEU A 45 2.48 -2.00 3.05
N HIS A 46 2.06 -1.56 4.24
CA HIS A 46 1.97 -2.42 5.42
C HIS A 46 1.07 -3.63 5.13
N SER A 47 -0.08 -3.42 4.49
CA SER A 47 -0.99 -4.49 4.13
C SER A 47 -0.38 -5.48 3.14
N LEU A 48 0.28 -4.99 2.08
CA LEU A 48 0.99 -5.85 1.12
C LEU A 48 2.09 -6.66 1.81
N ALA A 49 2.89 -6.04 2.68
CA ALA A 49 3.91 -6.73 3.46
C ALA A 49 3.32 -7.75 4.44
N ALA A 50 2.21 -7.42 5.11
CA ALA A 50 1.52 -8.32 6.03
C ALA A 50 0.96 -9.57 5.33
N GLN A 51 0.47 -9.43 4.09
CA GLN A 51 0.06 -10.59 3.27
C GLN A 51 1.23 -11.51 2.99
N VAL A 52 2.38 -10.97 2.57
CA VAL A 52 3.58 -11.77 2.28
C VAL A 52 4.14 -12.42 3.55
N MET A 53 4.08 -11.73 4.69
CA MET A 53 4.59 -12.19 5.98
C MET A 53 3.64 -13.13 6.74
N ALA A 54 2.48 -13.45 6.22
CA ALA A 54 1.50 -14.31 6.89
C ALA A 54 2.15 -15.63 7.33
N GLY A 55 2.11 -15.93 8.64
CA GLY A 55 2.77 -17.10 9.25
C GLY A 55 4.27 -16.93 9.52
N ALA A 56 4.84 -15.73 9.31
CA ALA A 56 6.24 -15.38 9.56
C ALA A 56 6.40 -14.10 10.39
N GLY A 57 5.37 -13.68 11.11
CA GLY A 57 5.33 -12.42 11.84
C GLY A 57 4.48 -11.36 11.16
N ALA A 58 4.61 -10.12 11.60
CA ALA A 58 3.85 -8.98 11.07
C ALA A 58 4.74 -7.73 10.92
N PRO A 59 4.55 -6.92 9.88
CA PRO A 59 5.26 -5.66 9.74
C PRO A 59 4.73 -4.63 10.74
N ARG A 60 5.54 -3.61 11.04
CA ARG A 60 5.13 -2.41 11.80
C ARG A 60 4.76 -1.29 10.82
N LEU A 61 3.70 -0.55 11.15
CA LEU A 61 3.27 0.61 10.38
C LEU A 61 3.94 1.87 10.91
N LEU A 62 4.66 2.61 10.06
CA LEU A 62 5.41 3.81 10.45
C LEU A 62 4.52 5.05 10.53
N ILE A 63 3.77 5.33 9.47
CA ILE A 63 2.84 6.48 9.38
C ILE A 63 1.46 5.99 9.78
N PRO A 64 0.85 6.50 10.87
CA PRO A 64 -0.45 6.06 11.32
C PRO A 64 -1.53 6.21 10.23
N ALA A 65 -2.49 5.30 10.20
CA ALA A 65 -3.62 5.39 9.30
C ALA A 65 -4.31 6.77 9.42
N GLY A 66 -4.70 7.36 8.29
CA GLY A 66 -5.32 8.68 8.24
C GLY A 66 -4.37 9.88 8.32
N THR A 67 -3.07 9.65 8.42
CA THR A 67 -2.05 10.71 8.36
C THR A 67 -1.53 10.83 6.93
N SER A 68 -1.50 12.07 6.40
CA SER A 68 -0.91 12.35 5.08
C SER A 68 0.59 11.99 5.05
N PRO A 69 1.06 11.22 4.07
CA PRO A 69 2.47 10.92 3.92
C PRO A 69 3.30 12.07 3.33
N HIS A 70 2.65 13.07 2.72
CA HIS A 70 3.32 14.18 2.04
C HIS A 70 3.97 15.14 3.04
N GLY A 71 3.31 15.44 4.18
CA GLY A 71 3.77 16.39 5.20
C GLY A 71 4.08 15.75 6.57
N PHE A 72 4.51 14.49 6.61
CA PHE A 72 4.66 13.73 7.84
C PHE A 72 5.92 14.07 8.63
N ALA A 73 5.79 14.22 9.97
CA ALA A 73 6.90 14.37 10.90
C ALA A 73 6.96 13.19 11.89
N LEU A 74 8.14 12.58 12.05
CA LEU A 74 8.36 11.44 12.94
C LEU A 74 8.27 11.82 14.42
N SER A 75 7.53 11.04 15.19
CA SER A 75 7.61 11.03 16.65
C SER A 75 8.85 10.25 17.13
N PRO A 76 9.28 10.42 18.40
CA PRO A 76 10.38 9.65 18.96
C PRO A 76 10.19 8.12 18.89
N SER A 77 8.97 7.62 19.07
CA SER A 77 8.66 6.18 18.97
C SER A 77 8.82 5.65 17.54
N GLN A 78 8.43 6.42 16.54
CA GLN A 78 8.60 6.08 15.12
C GLN A 78 10.07 6.14 14.70
N ALA A 79 10.84 7.09 15.25
CA ALA A 79 12.29 7.12 15.05
C ALA A 79 12.97 5.86 15.63
N GLY A 80 12.54 5.41 16.81
CA GLY A 80 12.97 4.14 17.40
C GLY A 80 12.60 2.94 16.50
N MET A 81 11.39 2.93 15.94
CA MET A 81 10.93 1.90 15.03
C MET A 81 11.83 1.76 13.80
N LEU A 82 12.25 2.88 13.19
CA LEU A 82 13.21 2.89 12.07
C LEU A 82 14.60 2.39 12.49
N ALA A 83 15.09 2.80 13.66
CA ALA A 83 16.40 2.39 14.15
C ALA A 83 16.50 0.88 14.43
N GLU A 84 15.40 0.25 14.82
CA GLU A 84 15.32 -1.18 15.11
C GLU A 84 15.00 -2.04 13.87
N ALA A 85 14.59 -1.43 12.76
CA ALA A 85 14.16 -2.17 11.58
C ALA A 85 15.33 -2.93 10.94
N GLU A 86 15.05 -4.14 10.44
CA GLU A 86 15.95 -4.94 9.60
C GLU A 86 15.58 -4.78 8.12
N VAL A 87 14.29 -4.52 7.85
CA VAL A 87 13.80 -4.18 6.51
C VAL A 87 12.85 -2.99 6.62
N VAL A 88 12.99 -2.02 5.71
CA VAL A 88 12.07 -0.89 5.56
C VAL A 88 11.53 -0.86 4.15
N PHE A 89 10.20 -0.90 4.02
CA PHE A 89 9.48 -0.66 2.78
C PHE A 89 8.84 0.72 2.80
N TRP A 90 9.11 1.52 1.79
CA TRP A 90 8.50 2.84 1.59
C TRP A 90 8.25 3.06 0.10
N ILE A 91 7.43 4.04 -0.29
CA ILE A 91 7.26 4.37 -1.70
C ILE A 91 8.54 4.99 -2.24
N GLY A 92 9.06 6.00 -1.56
CA GLY A 92 10.26 6.71 -1.98
C GLY A 92 10.15 8.20 -1.72
N ASP A 93 11.20 8.92 -2.09
CA ASP A 93 11.36 10.36 -1.89
C ASP A 93 10.27 11.21 -2.56
N GLY A 94 9.68 10.72 -3.65
CA GLY A 94 8.57 11.40 -4.34
C GLY A 94 7.28 11.51 -3.52
N LEU A 95 7.00 10.55 -2.62
CA LEU A 95 5.85 10.59 -1.72
C LEU A 95 6.25 11.08 -0.31
N GLU A 96 7.24 10.41 0.27
CA GLU A 96 7.62 10.57 1.68
C GLU A 96 8.92 11.35 1.81
N SER A 97 9.01 12.54 1.23
CA SER A 97 10.21 13.37 1.23
C SER A 97 10.75 13.64 2.64
N ALA A 98 9.87 13.78 3.63
CA ALA A 98 10.21 13.96 5.02
C ALA A 98 10.91 12.74 5.65
N LEU A 99 10.78 11.55 5.08
CA LEU A 99 11.42 10.32 5.56
C LEU A 99 12.85 10.11 5.01
N VAL A 100 13.28 10.84 3.98
CA VAL A 100 14.61 10.68 3.36
C VAL A 100 15.72 10.78 4.41
N LYS A 101 15.75 11.87 5.18
CA LYS A 101 16.77 12.09 6.21
C LYS A 101 16.66 11.10 7.38
N PRO A 102 15.50 10.86 7.98
CA PRO A 102 15.32 9.83 9.00
C PRO A 102 15.78 8.44 8.56
N ILE A 103 15.37 7.98 7.39
CA ILE A 103 15.75 6.66 6.88
C ILE A 103 17.27 6.55 6.74
N THR A 104 17.93 7.55 6.13
CA THR A 104 19.38 7.52 5.94
C THR A 104 20.17 7.61 7.23
N THR A 105 19.61 8.23 8.28
CA THR A 105 20.32 8.43 9.55
C THR A 105 20.03 7.36 10.60
N LEU A 106 18.81 6.83 10.64
CA LEU A 106 18.35 5.91 11.69
C LEU A 106 18.33 4.44 11.22
N ALA A 107 17.91 4.17 9.98
CA ALA A 107 17.77 2.81 9.46
C ALA A 107 19.06 2.28 8.80
N LYS A 108 20.24 2.60 9.38
CA LYS A 108 21.55 2.29 8.78
C LYS A 108 21.83 0.80 8.62
N ALA A 109 21.29 -0.03 9.48
CA ALA A 109 21.45 -1.49 9.45
C ALA A 109 20.35 -2.18 8.64
N ALA A 110 19.30 -1.45 8.27
CA ALA A 110 18.15 -2.03 7.56
C ALA A 110 18.40 -2.13 6.04
N ARG A 111 17.77 -3.11 5.42
CA ARG A 111 17.53 -3.11 3.97
C ARG A 111 16.40 -2.13 3.70
N VAL A 112 16.72 -1.00 3.11
CA VAL A 112 15.73 0.03 2.73
C VAL A 112 15.34 -0.15 1.27
N ILE A 113 14.07 -0.42 1.01
CA ILE A 113 13.53 -0.69 -0.32
C ILE A 113 12.51 0.38 -0.68
N ALA A 114 12.84 1.20 -1.68
CA ALA A 114 11.88 2.10 -2.30
C ALA A 114 11.05 1.30 -3.31
N LEU A 115 9.78 1.07 -3.00
CA LEU A 115 8.89 0.27 -3.86
C LEU A 115 8.52 0.98 -5.16
N SER A 116 8.72 2.30 -5.26
CA SER A 116 8.69 3.03 -6.53
C SER A 116 9.75 2.56 -7.53
N ARG A 117 10.73 1.78 -7.09
CA ARG A 117 11.79 1.21 -7.94
C ARG A 117 11.60 -0.29 -8.21
N ALA A 118 10.48 -0.86 -7.80
CA ALA A 118 10.18 -2.27 -8.06
C ALA A 118 10.18 -2.54 -9.57
N PRO A 119 10.73 -3.69 -10.01
CA PRO A 119 10.69 -4.07 -11.43
C PRO A 119 9.25 -4.25 -11.92
N GLY A 120 8.96 -3.83 -13.14
CA GLY A 120 7.67 -4.04 -13.78
C GLY A 120 6.58 -3.02 -13.42
N LEU A 121 6.90 -1.94 -12.70
CA LEU A 121 5.94 -0.87 -12.45
C LEU A 121 5.54 -0.13 -13.73
N VAL A 122 4.26 0.10 -13.88
CA VAL A 122 3.72 1.14 -14.76
C VAL A 122 4.03 2.48 -14.09
N ARG A 123 4.60 3.41 -14.85
CA ARG A 123 4.97 4.76 -14.38
C ARG A 123 4.18 5.78 -15.17
N LEU A 124 3.50 6.66 -14.49
CA LEU A 124 2.77 7.77 -15.08
C LEU A 124 3.39 9.08 -14.61
N PRO A 125 3.62 10.05 -15.51
CA PRO A 125 4.16 11.34 -15.10
C PRO A 125 3.13 12.11 -14.27
N VAL A 126 3.59 12.99 -13.39
CA VAL A 126 2.71 13.99 -12.74
C VAL A 126 1.98 14.75 -13.84
N ARG A 127 0.67 14.91 -13.70
CA ARG A 127 -0.18 15.61 -14.67
C ARG A 127 -0.73 16.91 -14.09
N HIS A 128 -1.10 17.82 -14.97
CA HIS A 128 -1.75 19.08 -14.62
C HIS A 128 -3.16 19.09 -15.21
N LEU A 129 -4.20 19.07 -14.38
CA LEU A 129 -5.60 19.11 -14.79
C LEU A 129 -6.23 20.50 -14.54
N GLY A 130 -5.62 21.56 -15.03
CA GLY A 130 -6.09 22.94 -14.89
C GLY A 130 -5.84 23.79 -16.15
N ASP A 131 -6.65 24.83 -16.35
CA ASP A 131 -6.44 25.84 -17.38
C ASP A 131 -5.43 26.93 -16.92
N ASP A 132 -4.62 26.68 -15.89
CA ASP A 132 -3.67 27.63 -15.31
C ASP A 132 -2.38 27.72 -16.15
N ASP A 133 -2.52 27.81 -17.47
CA ASP A 133 -1.44 28.21 -18.39
C ASP A 133 -1.25 29.75 -18.34
N HIS A 134 -1.27 30.32 -17.14
CA HIS A 134 -0.82 31.69 -16.90
C HIS A 134 0.55 31.61 -16.23
N GLY A 135 1.57 31.69 -17.07
CA GLY A 135 2.98 31.81 -16.72
C GLY A 135 3.24 32.86 -15.63
N HIS A 136 3.08 32.45 -14.39
CA HIS A 136 3.67 33.05 -13.21
C HIS A 136 4.56 32.03 -12.56
N ASP A 137 5.79 32.09 -13.01
CA ASP A 137 6.99 31.53 -12.42
C ASP A 137 7.09 32.01 -10.96
N HIS A 138 6.38 31.34 -10.05
CA HIS A 138 6.66 31.41 -8.63
C HIS A 138 7.47 30.18 -8.30
N GLY A 139 8.79 30.35 -8.43
CA GLY A 139 9.81 29.40 -8.03
C GLY A 139 9.65 28.98 -6.56
N HIS A 140 8.90 27.94 -6.35
CA HIS A 140 8.95 27.06 -5.21
C HIS A 140 9.30 25.68 -5.72
N ASP A 141 10.59 25.51 -5.89
CA ASP A 141 11.30 24.27 -6.20
C ASP A 141 11.06 23.24 -5.07
N HIS A 142 9.94 22.55 -5.13
CA HIS A 142 9.81 21.27 -4.46
C HIS A 142 10.45 20.26 -5.41
N GLY A 143 11.75 20.05 -5.34
CA GLY A 143 12.64 19.08 -5.96
C GLY A 143 12.13 17.99 -6.94
N GLN A 144 10.94 18.11 -7.46
CA GLN A 144 10.36 17.26 -8.49
C GLN A 144 10.53 17.97 -9.84
N GLY A 145 11.59 17.58 -10.55
CA GLY A 145 11.83 18.06 -11.91
C GLY A 145 10.63 17.77 -12.82
N ALA A 146 10.55 18.47 -13.98
CA ALA A 146 9.49 18.36 -14.98
C ALA A 146 9.21 16.92 -15.52
N ASN A 147 9.93 15.91 -15.04
CA ASN A 147 9.82 14.48 -15.38
C ASN A 147 9.54 13.61 -14.14
N ALA A 148 8.99 14.16 -13.06
CA ALA A 148 8.66 13.35 -11.88
C ALA A 148 7.46 12.44 -12.16
N ASP A 149 7.55 11.19 -11.70
CA ASP A 149 6.43 10.26 -11.74
C ASP A 149 5.42 10.60 -10.64
N ASP A 150 4.15 10.37 -10.90
CA ASP A 150 3.10 10.36 -9.88
C ASP A 150 3.45 9.28 -8.82
N PRO A 151 3.56 9.65 -7.53
CA PRO A 151 4.05 8.73 -6.51
C PRO A 151 3.01 7.71 -6.00
N HIS A 152 1.74 7.79 -6.44
CA HIS A 152 0.64 6.96 -5.95
C HIS A 152 0.57 5.57 -6.63
N TYR A 153 1.73 4.95 -6.84
CA TYR A 153 1.91 3.69 -7.59
C TYR A 153 1.03 2.55 -7.10
N TRP A 154 0.77 2.45 -5.78
CA TRP A 154 0.00 1.35 -5.17
C TRP A 154 -1.47 1.31 -5.58
N LEU A 155 -1.99 2.39 -6.14
CA LEU A 155 -3.37 2.46 -6.62
C LEU A 155 -3.57 1.80 -8.00
N ASP A 156 -2.49 1.41 -8.69
CA ASP A 156 -2.59 0.46 -9.80
C ASP A 156 -2.49 -0.98 -9.27
N PRO A 157 -3.51 -1.83 -9.46
CA PRO A 157 -3.44 -3.25 -9.10
C PRO A 157 -2.21 -3.99 -9.67
N GLU A 158 -1.79 -3.69 -10.90
CA GLU A 158 -0.60 -4.33 -11.48
C GLU A 158 0.68 -3.86 -10.79
N ASN A 159 0.77 -2.59 -10.42
CA ASN A 159 1.89 -2.10 -9.62
C ASN A 159 1.92 -2.75 -8.23
N ALA A 160 0.77 -2.95 -7.59
CA ALA A 160 0.70 -3.64 -6.31
C ALA A 160 1.19 -5.09 -6.41
N LYS A 161 0.91 -5.79 -7.53
CA LYS A 161 1.46 -7.13 -7.80
C LYS A 161 2.99 -7.10 -7.95
N ALA A 162 3.53 -6.11 -8.64
CA ALA A 162 4.98 -5.91 -8.77
C ALA A 162 5.62 -5.60 -7.40
N MET A 163 4.96 -4.79 -6.56
CA MET A 163 5.40 -4.51 -5.19
C MET A 163 5.37 -5.78 -4.32
N LEU A 164 4.33 -6.63 -4.42
CA LEU A 164 4.27 -7.92 -3.70
C LEU A 164 5.45 -8.82 -4.07
N ALA A 165 5.83 -8.88 -5.34
CA ALA A 165 7.01 -9.65 -5.78
C ALA A 165 8.30 -9.08 -5.18
N ALA A 166 8.50 -7.76 -5.23
CA ALA A 166 9.68 -7.10 -4.66
C ALA A 166 9.77 -7.27 -3.13
N ILE A 167 8.63 -7.25 -2.43
CA ILE A 167 8.54 -7.52 -1.00
C ILE A 167 8.95 -8.96 -0.71
N ALA A 168 8.41 -9.94 -1.45
CA ALA A 168 8.72 -11.36 -1.26
C ALA A 168 10.21 -11.65 -1.51
N ASP A 169 10.79 -11.11 -2.57
CA ASP A 169 12.21 -11.27 -2.90
C ASP A 169 13.11 -10.67 -1.80
N THR A 170 12.72 -9.50 -1.29
CA THR A 170 13.46 -8.83 -0.21
C THR A 170 13.42 -9.65 1.08
N LEU A 171 12.24 -10.13 1.47
CA LEU A 171 12.06 -10.95 2.67
C LEU A 171 12.76 -12.30 2.54
N ALA A 172 12.68 -12.95 1.38
CA ALA A 172 13.40 -14.21 1.10
C ALA A 172 14.92 -14.05 1.17
N ALA A 173 15.45 -12.89 0.80
CA ALA A 173 16.87 -12.58 0.91
C ALA A 173 17.30 -12.21 2.34
N ALA A 174 16.38 -11.68 3.18
CA ALA A 174 16.63 -11.36 4.58
C ALA A 174 16.43 -12.59 5.49
N ASP A 175 15.50 -13.47 5.15
CA ASP A 175 15.14 -14.69 5.87
C ASP A 175 15.00 -15.86 4.88
N PRO A 176 16.11 -16.47 4.46
CA PRO A 176 16.11 -17.57 3.49
C PRO A 176 15.37 -18.82 3.95
N ALA A 177 15.24 -19.03 5.27
CA ALA A 177 14.55 -20.20 5.82
C ALA A 177 13.05 -20.19 5.48
N ARG A 178 12.45 -19.02 5.34
CA ARG A 178 11.02 -18.84 5.01
C ARG A 178 10.78 -18.42 3.55
N LYS A 179 11.78 -18.51 2.67
CA LYS A 179 11.68 -18.09 1.25
C LYS A 179 10.45 -18.64 0.54
N ASP A 180 10.20 -19.94 0.65
CA ASP A 180 9.06 -20.59 -0.02
C ASP A 180 7.70 -20.12 0.54
N LEU A 181 7.64 -19.79 1.82
CA LEU A 181 6.44 -19.22 2.44
C LEU A 181 6.13 -17.84 1.83
N TYR A 182 7.10 -16.94 1.78
CA TYR A 182 6.94 -15.61 1.20
C TYR A 182 6.52 -15.68 -0.27
N GLY A 183 7.11 -16.58 -1.06
CA GLY A 183 6.74 -16.77 -2.47
C GLY A 183 5.30 -17.24 -2.65
N ARG A 184 4.85 -18.23 -1.86
CA ARG A 184 3.46 -18.71 -1.91
C ARG A 184 2.46 -17.64 -1.49
N ASN A 185 2.78 -16.89 -0.43
CA ASN A 185 1.92 -15.83 0.07
C ASN A 185 1.77 -14.69 -0.94
N ALA A 186 2.88 -14.27 -1.55
CA ALA A 186 2.85 -13.25 -2.62
C ALA A 186 2.01 -13.70 -3.82
N ALA A 187 2.16 -14.95 -4.26
CA ALA A 187 1.36 -15.50 -5.36
C ALA A 187 -0.14 -15.53 -5.02
N ALA A 188 -0.50 -15.91 -3.80
CA ALA A 188 -1.89 -15.89 -3.34
C ALA A 188 -2.47 -14.47 -3.30
N ALA A 189 -1.68 -13.50 -2.79
CA ALA A 189 -2.08 -12.09 -2.76
C ALA A 189 -2.27 -11.51 -4.18
N GLN A 190 -1.35 -11.82 -5.11
CA GLN A 190 -1.46 -11.41 -6.51
C GLN A 190 -2.73 -11.97 -7.17
N ALA A 191 -3.06 -13.25 -6.93
CA ALA A 191 -4.29 -13.86 -7.44
C ALA A 191 -5.56 -13.16 -6.90
N GLY A 192 -5.54 -12.72 -5.64
CA GLY A 192 -6.62 -11.91 -5.06
C GLY A 192 -6.79 -10.56 -5.76
N ILE A 193 -5.67 -9.89 -6.10
CA ILE A 193 -5.67 -8.63 -6.85
C ILE A 193 -6.18 -8.85 -8.28
N ASP A 194 -5.81 -9.95 -8.94
CA ASP A 194 -6.30 -10.30 -10.28
C ASP A 194 -7.82 -10.49 -10.28
N ALA A 195 -8.36 -11.22 -9.30
CA ALA A 195 -9.81 -11.44 -9.15
C ALA A 195 -10.56 -10.11 -8.95
N LEU A 196 -10.06 -9.23 -8.08
CA LEU A 196 -10.64 -7.90 -7.86
C LEU A 196 -10.61 -7.06 -9.15
N THR A 197 -9.49 -7.04 -9.84
CA THR A 197 -9.32 -6.27 -11.08
C THR A 197 -10.28 -6.75 -12.17
N ALA A 198 -10.44 -8.06 -12.32
CA ALA A 198 -11.37 -8.67 -13.29
C ALA A 198 -12.83 -8.31 -12.97
N ASP A 199 -13.24 -8.38 -11.69
CA ASP A 199 -14.59 -8.01 -11.25
C ASP A 199 -14.93 -6.56 -11.62
N PHE A 200 -14.06 -5.62 -11.25
CA PHE A 200 -14.34 -4.19 -11.45
C PHE A 200 -14.18 -3.71 -12.90
N LYS A 201 -13.36 -4.36 -13.70
CA LYS A 201 -13.11 -3.93 -15.09
C LYS A 201 -14.40 -3.81 -15.90
N GLY A 202 -15.28 -4.82 -15.82
CA GLY A 202 -16.56 -4.81 -16.52
C GLY A 202 -17.56 -3.79 -15.95
N ARG A 203 -17.56 -3.61 -14.63
CA ARG A 203 -18.49 -2.74 -13.91
C ARG A 203 -18.21 -1.26 -14.13
N LEU A 204 -16.93 -0.87 -14.26
CA LEU A 204 -16.51 0.51 -14.48
C LEU A 204 -16.48 0.92 -15.96
N ALA A 205 -16.39 -0.02 -16.88
CA ALA A 205 -16.33 0.28 -18.32
C ALA A 205 -17.47 1.19 -18.85
N PRO A 206 -18.74 1.06 -18.41
CA PRO A 206 -19.81 1.96 -18.82
C PRO A 206 -19.68 3.40 -18.28
N LEU A 207 -18.80 3.64 -17.32
CA LEU A 207 -18.69 4.89 -16.59
C LEU A 207 -17.51 5.78 -17.07
N LYS A 208 -16.71 5.29 -18.02
CA LYS A 208 -15.45 5.92 -18.48
C LYS A 208 -15.59 7.37 -18.97
N ASP A 209 -16.74 7.70 -19.57
CA ASP A 209 -16.98 9.02 -20.15
C ASP A 209 -17.71 9.99 -19.17
N ARG A 210 -17.98 9.54 -17.94
CA ARG A 210 -18.65 10.36 -16.91
C ARG A 210 -17.65 11.32 -16.30
N PRO A 211 -17.83 12.65 -16.44
CA PRO A 211 -16.90 13.64 -15.92
C PRO A 211 -16.98 13.70 -14.38
N PHE A 212 -15.82 13.72 -13.73
CA PHE A 212 -15.71 13.88 -12.28
C PHE A 212 -14.50 14.72 -11.90
N ILE A 213 -14.50 15.20 -10.68
CA ILE A 213 -13.44 15.96 -10.04
C ILE A 213 -12.94 15.18 -8.84
N VAL A 214 -11.64 15.20 -8.57
CA VAL A 214 -11.02 14.58 -7.39
C VAL A 214 -10.50 15.65 -6.42
N PHE A 215 -10.38 15.29 -5.13
CA PHE A 215 -9.82 16.20 -4.13
C PHE A 215 -8.37 16.53 -4.44
N HIS A 216 -7.48 15.50 -4.52
CA HIS A 216 -6.11 15.66 -5.03
C HIS A 216 -5.78 14.58 -6.06
N ASP A 217 -4.67 14.72 -6.76
CA ASP A 217 -4.33 13.86 -7.90
C ASP A 217 -3.63 12.56 -7.47
N ALA A 218 -4.29 11.77 -6.62
CA ALA A 218 -3.78 10.46 -6.21
C ALA A 218 -4.20 9.32 -7.14
N TYR A 219 -5.29 9.47 -7.88
CA TYR A 219 -6.01 8.35 -8.49
C TYR A 219 -5.66 8.09 -9.96
N GLN A 220 -4.65 8.78 -10.51
CA GLN A 220 -4.26 8.67 -11.91
C GLN A 220 -3.97 7.23 -12.34
N TYR A 221 -3.30 6.45 -11.50
CA TYR A 221 -3.03 5.03 -11.76
C TYR A 221 -4.29 4.17 -11.80
N LEU A 222 -5.21 4.38 -10.87
CA LEU A 222 -6.49 3.68 -10.83
C LEU A 222 -7.36 4.09 -12.03
N GLU A 223 -7.40 5.38 -12.35
CA GLU A 223 -8.08 5.91 -13.54
C GLU A 223 -7.55 5.26 -14.82
N HIS A 224 -6.23 5.22 -14.97
CA HIS A 224 -5.56 4.60 -16.12
C HIS A 224 -5.91 3.11 -16.23
N ARG A 225 -5.92 2.37 -15.13
CA ARG A 225 -6.22 0.93 -15.11
C ARG A 225 -7.63 0.60 -15.55
N PHE A 226 -8.61 1.43 -15.17
CA PHE A 226 -10.03 1.18 -15.42
C PHE A 226 -10.64 2.05 -16.53
N GLY A 227 -9.83 2.88 -17.19
CA GLY A 227 -10.25 3.75 -18.29
C GLY A 227 -11.13 4.92 -17.84
N LEU A 228 -11.00 5.35 -16.59
CA LEU A 228 -11.61 6.55 -16.05
C LEU A 228 -10.72 7.77 -16.32
N ALA A 229 -11.24 9.00 -16.19
CA ALA A 229 -10.44 10.21 -16.31
C ALA A 229 -11.05 11.37 -15.52
N ALA A 230 -10.39 11.81 -14.45
CA ALA A 230 -10.73 13.03 -13.75
C ALA A 230 -10.62 14.26 -14.69
N ARG A 231 -11.50 15.22 -14.48
CA ARG A 231 -11.56 16.47 -15.28
C ARG A 231 -11.12 17.70 -14.50
N GLY A 232 -10.62 17.51 -13.30
CA GLY A 232 -10.05 18.56 -12.46
C GLY A 232 -9.67 18.06 -11.08
N ILE A 233 -8.86 18.85 -10.40
CA ILE A 233 -8.30 18.58 -9.08
C ILE A 233 -8.65 19.75 -8.18
N LEU A 234 -9.14 19.48 -6.95
CA LEU A 234 -9.48 20.54 -5.99
C LEU A 234 -8.22 21.12 -5.33
N ALA A 235 -7.35 20.27 -4.82
CA ALA A 235 -6.10 20.65 -4.17
C ALA A 235 -4.90 20.14 -4.97
N ILE A 236 -4.03 21.05 -5.42
CA ILE A 236 -2.79 20.69 -6.09
C ILE A 236 -1.83 20.06 -5.08
N ASP A 237 -1.75 20.63 -3.89
CA ASP A 237 -1.04 20.10 -2.73
C ASP A 237 -2.10 19.75 -1.67
N PRO A 238 -2.28 18.48 -1.30
CA PRO A 238 -3.34 18.05 -0.39
C PRO A 238 -3.20 18.65 1.01
N ASP A 239 -1.98 19.02 1.44
CA ASP A 239 -1.73 19.62 2.75
C ASP A 239 -1.86 21.16 2.75
N ARG A 240 -2.22 21.77 1.60
CA ARG A 240 -2.44 23.21 1.46
C ARG A 240 -3.87 23.54 1.02
N PRO A 241 -4.53 24.51 1.66
CA PRO A 241 -5.85 24.97 1.24
C PRO A 241 -5.85 25.52 -0.17
N ALA A 242 -6.82 25.13 -0.99
CA ALA A 242 -7.04 25.69 -2.32
C ALA A 242 -7.43 27.18 -2.22
N GLY A 243 -6.84 28.02 -3.07
CA GLY A 243 -7.16 29.45 -3.13
C GLY A 243 -8.57 29.72 -3.69
N ALA A 244 -9.20 30.82 -3.28
CA ALA A 244 -10.57 31.18 -3.69
C ALA A 244 -10.76 31.26 -5.22
N ARG A 245 -9.75 31.76 -5.96
CA ARG A 245 -9.77 31.82 -7.44
C ARG A 245 -9.85 30.41 -8.04
N HIS A 246 -9.02 29.48 -7.56
CA HIS A 246 -9.03 28.09 -8.01
C HIS A 246 -10.36 27.41 -7.73
N ILE A 247 -10.93 27.60 -6.53
CA ILE A 247 -12.25 27.06 -6.16
C ILE A 247 -13.34 27.57 -7.12
N ALA A 248 -13.34 28.89 -7.43
CA ALA A 248 -14.31 29.48 -8.36
C ALA A 248 -14.17 28.93 -9.78
N ALA A 249 -12.93 28.81 -10.30
CA ALA A 249 -12.64 28.22 -11.60
C ALA A 249 -13.07 26.76 -11.68
N LEU A 250 -12.77 25.96 -10.65
CA LEU A 250 -13.15 24.55 -10.58
C LEU A 250 -14.67 24.36 -10.55
N ARG A 251 -15.40 25.21 -9.78
CA ARG A 251 -16.87 25.20 -9.76
C ARG A 251 -17.44 25.54 -11.16
N ALA A 252 -16.94 26.59 -11.82
CA ALA A 252 -17.36 26.92 -13.19
C ALA A 252 -17.12 25.75 -14.16
N ARG A 253 -15.98 25.07 -14.03
CA ARG A 253 -15.64 23.87 -14.82
C ARG A 253 -16.60 22.71 -14.52
N MET A 254 -16.95 22.46 -13.24
CA MET A 254 -17.93 21.45 -12.85
C MET A 254 -19.29 21.68 -13.51
N VAL A 255 -19.76 22.93 -13.51
CA VAL A 255 -21.03 23.32 -14.17
C VAL A 255 -20.93 23.12 -15.69
N LYS A 256 -19.86 23.62 -16.32
CA LYS A 256 -19.64 23.50 -17.78
C LYS A 256 -19.59 22.04 -18.25
N LEU A 257 -18.95 21.17 -17.49
CA LEU A 257 -18.81 19.74 -17.81
C LEU A 257 -20.02 18.91 -17.38
N ASN A 258 -20.97 19.50 -16.67
CA ASN A 258 -22.03 18.75 -15.98
C ASN A 258 -21.43 17.58 -15.19
N ALA A 259 -20.45 17.89 -14.32
CA ALA A 259 -19.71 16.88 -13.58
C ALA A 259 -20.65 16.00 -12.77
N ALA A 260 -20.51 14.69 -12.92
CA ALA A 260 -21.36 13.72 -12.24
C ALA A 260 -20.99 13.62 -10.75
N CYS A 261 -19.70 13.73 -10.43
CA CYS A 261 -19.18 13.55 -9.08
C CYS A 261 -18.08 14.54 -8.73
N LEU A 262 -18.04 14.89 -7.44
CA LEU A 262 -16.88 15.42 -6.75
C LEU A 262 -16.44 14.39 -5.70
N PHE A 263 -15.24 13.84 -5.85
CA PHE A 263 -14.67 12.93 -4.88
C PHE A 263 -13.85 13.68 -3.83
N THR A 264 -14.12 13.41 -2.56
CA THR A 264 -13.42 13.92 -1.38
C THR A 264 -12.60 12.81 -0.74
N GLU A 265 -11.82 13.14 0.28
CA GLU A 265 -11.00 12.18 1.03
C GLU A 265 -11.23 12.34 2.54
N PRO A 266 -11.17 11.23 3.32
CA PRO A 266 -11.41 11.27 4.77
C PRO A 266 -10.42 12.13 5.53
N GLN A 267 -9.20 12.28 5.03
CA GLN A 267 -8.10 13.01 5.66
C GLN A 267 -8.30 14.53 5.64
N PHE A 268 -9.22 15.04 4.80
CA PHE A 268 -9.36 16.47 4.55
C PHE A 268 -10.75 17.04 4.90
N PRO A 269 -10.82 18.30 5.38
CA PRO A 269 -12.09 18.88 5.86
C PRO A 269 -13.12 19.08 4.75
N SER A 270 -14.37 18.68 5.01
CA SER A 270 -15.50 18.72 4.08
C SER A 270 -16.08 20.13 3.77
N ARG A 271 -15.59 21.20 4.43
CA ARG A 271 -16.17 22.56 4.27
C ARG A 271 -16.05 23.10 2.85
N LEU A 272 -14.96 22.81 2.14
CA LEU A 272 -14.76 23.23 0.75
C LEU A 272 -15.66 22.48 -0.22
N THR A 273 -15.98 21.23 0.08
CA THR A 273 -16.84 20.37 -0.72
C THR A 273 -18.24 20.95 -0.89
N ALA A 274 -18.86 21.41 0.21
CA ALA A 274 -20.20 21.99 0.18
C ALA A 274 -20.27 23.23 -0.72
N ALA A 275 -19.26 24.10 -0.65
CA ALA A 275 -19.19 25.31 -1.50
C ALA A 275 -19.00 24.99 -2.99
N LEU A 276 -18.32 23.89 -3.31
CA LEU A 276 -18.07 23.49 -4.70
C LEU A 276 -19.30 22.88 -5.38
N ILE A 277 -20.11 22.09 -4.66
CA ILE A 277 -21.29 21.42 -5.23
C ILE A 277 -22.50 22.35 -5.33
N GLU A 278 -22.51 23.47 -4.58
CA GLU A 278 -23.62 24.40 -4.59
C GLU A 278 -23.95 24.91 -6.01
N GLY A 279 -25.19 24.69 -6.46
CA GLY A 279 -25.63 25.05 -7.81
C GLY A 279 -25.11 24.12 -8.91
N THR A 280 -24.52 22.97 -8.58
CA THR A 280 -24.16 21.91 -9.52
C THR A 280 -25.10 20.71 -9.36
N GLN A 281 -25.04 19.75 -10.31
CA GLN A 281 -25.72 18.46 -10.20
C GLN A 281 -24.79 17.34 -9.72
N ALA A 282 -23.56 17.70 -9.32
CA ALA A 282 -22.56 16.74 -8.89
C ALA A 282 -22.92 16.08 -7.56
N ARG A 283 -22.74 14.78 -7.46
CA ARG A 283 -22.82 14.03 -6.21
C ARG A 283 -21.47 14.04 -5.51
N ILE A 284 -21.48 13.86 -4.19
CA ILE A 284 -20.26 13.66 -3.42
C ILE A 284 -19.98 12.16 -3.33
N GLY A 285 -18.78 11.74 -3.70
CA GLY A 285 -18.20 10.44 -3.40
C GLY A 285 -17.03 10.59 -2.43
N VAL A 286 -16.62 9.51 -1.81
CA VAL A 286 -15.42 9.47 -0.94
C VAL A 286 -14.44 8.47 -1.54
N LEU A 287 -13.22 8.91 -1.84
CA LEU A 287 -12.10 8.06 -2.20
C LEU A 287 -11.05 8.15 -1.08
N ASP A 288 -10.42 7.04 -0.78
CA ASP A 288 -9.39 6.96 0.26
C ASP A 288 -8.15 6.24 -0.27
N PRO A 289 -7.05 6.96 -0.53
CA PRO A 289 -5.84 6.35 -1.09
C PRO A 289 -5.04 5.55 -0.06
N LEU A 290 -5.35 5.70 1.23
CA LEU A 290 -4.60 5.11 2.35
C LEU A 290 -5.36 4.03 3.11
N GLY A 291 -6.68 3.89 2.90
CA GLY A 291 -7.51 2.92 3.62
C GLY A 291 -7.72 3.29 5.08
N THR A 292 -7.95 4.57 5.37
CA THR A 292 -8.04 5.17 6.71
C THR A 292 -9.09 4.51 7.62
N GLU A 293 -10.21 4.08 7.03
CA GLU A 293 -11.31 3.46 7.78
C GLU A 293 -11.07 1.98 8.10
N PHE A 294 -10.01 1.38 7.53
CA PHE A 294 -9.72 -0.03 7.72
C PHE A 294 -8.59 -0.24 8.74
N THR A 295 -8.75 -1.27 9.57
CA THR A 295 -7.69 -1.67 10.50
C THR A 295 -6.44 -2.10 9.72
N PRO A 296 -5.24 -1.58 10.05
CA PRO A 296 -4.00 -2.04 9.44
C PRO A 296 -3.82 -3.56 9.59
N GLY A 297 -3.56 -4.23 8.47
CA GLY A 297 -3.44 -5.69 8.43
C GLY A 297 -3.48 -6.21 6.99
N PRO A 298 -3.45 -7.53 6.78
CA PRO A 298 -3.38 -8.12 5.44
C PRO A 298 -4.58 -7.76 4.55
N ASP A 299 -5.75 -7.55 5.13
CA ASP A 299 -6.99 -7.30 4.36
C ASP A 299 -7.17 -5.84 3.93
N LEU A 300 -6.41 -4.90 4.52
CA LEU A 300 -6.62 -3.45 4.30
C LEU A 300 -6.52 -3.09 2.82
N TYR A 301 -5.50 -3.57 2.09
CA TYR A 301 -5.32 -3.22 0.67
C TYR A 301 -6.51 -3.63 -0.18
N GLY A 302 -6.98 -4.88 -0.04
CA GLY A 302 -8.14 -5.39 -0.77
C GLY A 302 -9.42 -4.62 -0.44
N ASN A 303 -9.66 -4.32 0.85
CA ASN A 303 -10.81 -3.56 1.31
C ASN A 303 -10.78 -2.10 0.80
N MET A 304 -9.63 -1.44 0.89
CA MET A 304 -9.41 -0.08 0.38
C MET A 304 -9.68 0.01 -1.12
N MET A 305 -9.09 -0.88 -1.91
CA MET A 305 -9.31 -0.91 -3.36
C MET A 305 -10.77 -1.19 -3.72
N THR A 306 -11.40 -2.13 -3.03
CA THR A 306 -12.83 -2.43 -3.20
C THR A 306 -13.70 -1.23 -2.88
N ALA A 307 -13.43 -0.52 -1.78
CA ALA A 307 -14.18 0.68 -1.39
C ALA A 307 -14.03 1.80 -2.43
N ASN A 308 -12.82 2.09 -2.89
CA ASN A 308 -12.56 3.10 -3.91
C ASN A 308 -13.26 2.77 -5.24
N LEU A 309 -13.19 1.53 -5.69
CA LEU A 309 -13.82 1.12 -6.94
C LEU A 309 -15.35 1.17 -6.85
N ARG A 310 -15.93 0.79 -5.70
CA ARG A 310 -17.37 0.97 -5.43
C ARG A 310 -17.77 2.44 -5.37
N ALA A 311 -16.95 3.30 -4.76
CA ALA A 311 -17.23 4.74 -4.73
C ALA A 311 -17.31 5.34 -6.15
N PHE A 312 -16.43 4.92 -7.06
CA PHE A 312 -16.55 5.29 -8.48
C PHE A 312 -17.83 4.74 -9.09
N GLU A 313 -18.15 3.45 -8.91
CA GLU A 313 -19.35 2.83 -9.46
C GLU A 313 -20.62 3.51 -8.98
N ASP A 314 -20.75 3.73 -7.67
CA ASP A 314 -21.97 4.29 -7.09
C ASP A 314 -22.15 5.77 -7.48
N CYS A 315 -21.09 6.57 -7.35
CA CYS A 315 -21.18 7.99 -7.67
C CYS A 315 -21.37 8.23 -9.17
N LEU A 316 -20.54 7.65 -10.03
CA LEU A 316 -20.63 7.85 -11.48
C LEU A 316 -21.85 7.13 -12.08
N GLY A 317 -22.24 5.98 -11.51
CA GLY A 317 -23.41 5.21 -11.96
C GLY A 317 -24.77 5.80 -11.55
N GLY A 318 -24.78 6.79 -10.65
CA GLY A 318 -26.01 7.43 -10.23
C GLY A 318 -26.79 6.68 -9.15
N LYS A 319 -26.14 5.77 -8.44
CA LYS A 319 -26.71 5.14 -7.25
C LYS A 319 -26.48 6.09 -6.06
N SER A 320 -27.53 6.42 -5.35
CA SER A 320 -27.52 7.23 -4.11
C SER A 320 -27.51 6.30 -2.90
#